data_fa06f11a51e57630a0597b6f822d0a00
#
_entry.id   fa06f11a51e57630a0597b6f822d0a00
#
_cell.length_a   1.000
_cell.length_b   1.000
_cell.length_c   1.000
_cell.angle_alpha   90.00
_cell.angle_beta   90.00
_cell.angle_gamma   90.00
#
_symmetry.space_group_name_H-M   'P 1'
#
loop_
_entity.id
_entity.type
_entity.pdbx_description
1 polymer ?
#
loop_
_entity_poly.entity_id
_entity_poly.type
_entity_poly.pdbx_seq_one_letter_code
_entity_poly.pdbx_strand_id
1 'polypeptide(L)'
;MANNKLHSWIKNIRMEWGFDSLTAISRTAAFGTIVALGSMLSSCHDLMHDDLPPCDMGVDLQFKYDYNVQRADMFNDHVGGVCVFVFDEQGNLVARQDAANEGKSQPLKDPNYAMRIDLQPGKYRFATFAFQKKYEEALSQAGAKFHIEAPAAGESIEKLRARLDRNAGKVENQALPLDTLWQGLSNETVEVKDFQVTHHTISLIRDTKQLTISLHQLDNPANIQADDFSYQITDANGYINYDNSLLPDEELTYTPYKTWNTEFTTPEGTVQERTAHAALMFSRLVLHPATENDKNAILSIWNKKTGEEVVRINLADCLAQGRGAFENMNYSAQEFLDREYDYKLDFFLKGDQWQYMQLGISILDWSKRIQRADL
;
A
#
# COMPACT_ATOMS: atom_id res chain seq x y z
N MET A 1 -7.11 -43.85 37.43
CA MET A 1 -7.62 -43.46 38.77
C MET A 1 -8.25 -42.10 38.59
N ALA A 2 -9.53 -42.03 38.29
CA ALA A 2 -10.68 -41.92 39.21
C ALA A 2 -10.62 -40.53 39.93
N ASN A 3 -11.56 -39.71 40.04
CA ASN A 3 -13.01 -39.67 39.77
C ASN A 3 -13.53 -38.33 40.30
N ASN A 4 -14.51 -37.78 39.62
CA ASN A 4 -15.70 -37.10 40.18
C ASN A 4 -15.59 -36.05 41.30
N LYS A 5 -16.16 -34.87 41.02
CA LYS A 5 -17.30 -34.33 41.78
C LYS A 5 -18.02 -33.21 41.02
N LEU A 6 -19.05 -33.64 40.38
CA LEU A 6 -20.28 -32.86 40.07
C LEU A 6 -21.18 -32.97 41.31
N HIS A 7 -21.95 -31.95 41.58
CA HIS A 7 -23.18 -31.86 42.42
C HIS A 7 -23.16 -30.84 43.55
N SER A 8 -24.20 -30.13 43.45
CA SER A 8 -25.03 -29.54 44.49
C SER A 8 -24.94 -28.02 44.66
N TRP A 9 -25.97 -27.40 44.13
CA TRP A 9 -26.68 -26.29 44.79
C TRP A 9 -27.99 -26.00 44.08
N ILE A 10 -28.98 -26.92 44.30
CA ILE A 10 -30.42 -26.64 44.16
C ILE A 10 -31.05 -27.13 45.43
N LYS A 11 -31.53 -26.23 46.25
CA LYS A 11 -32.64 -26.39 47.19
C LYS A 11 -32.79 -25.13 48.04
N ASN A 12 -33.89 -24.46 47.86
CA ASN A 12 -34.89 -24.11 48.88
C ASN A 12 -35.56 -22.78 48.54
N ILE A 13 -36.70 -22.94 47.84
CA ILE A 13 -37.80 -21.98 47.93
C ILE A 13 -38.98 -22.75 48.43
N ARG A 14 -39.40 -22.45 49.64
CA ARG A 14 -40.58 -22.97 50.28
C ARG A 14 -41.65 -21.89 50.29
N MET A 15 -42.77 -22.19 49.63
CA MET A 15 -43.99 -21.39 49.71
C MET A 15 -44.68 -21.65 51.07
N GLU A 16 -45.19 -20.56 51.68
CA GLU A 16 -46.24 -20.69 52.68
C GLU A 16 -47.45 -19.86 52.28
N TRP A 17 -48.56 -20.56 52.17
CA TRP A 17 -49.87 -20.03 52.00
C TRP A 17 -50.52 -19.83 53.37
N GLY A 18 -51.11 -18.69 53.63
CA GLY A 18 -51.96 -18.45 54.81
C GLY A 18 -53.26 -17.77 54.33
N PHE A 19 -54.31 -18.56 54.32
CA PHE A 19 -55.69 -18.07 54.22
C PHE A 19 -56.19 -17.75 55.62
N ASP A 20 -56.96 -16.67 55.76
CA ASP A 20 -58.11 -16.45 56.67
C ASP A 20 -58.41 -14.93 56.66
N SER A 21 -59.61 -14.44 56.66
CA SER A 21 -61.00 -14.89 56.66
C SER A 21 -61.93 -13.70 56.36
N LEU A 22 -63.04 -14.00 55.86
CA LEU A 22 -64.22 -13.19 55.56
C LEU A 22 -64.68 -12.24 56.68
N THR A 23 -65.26 -11.15 56.26
CA THR A 23 -66.51 -10.45 56.63
C THR A 23 -66.34 -8.96 56.86
N ALA A 24 -67.01 -8.17 56.06
CA ALA A 24 -68.09 -7.27 56.43
C ALA A 24 -68.53 -6.38 55.25
N ILE A 25 -69.76 -6.54 55.01
CA ILE A 25 -70.69 -5.87 54.09
C ILE A 25 -70.81 -4.38 54.44
N SER A 26 -70.91 -3.49 53.42
CA SER A 26 -72.03 -2.57 53.22
C SER A 26 -71.64 -1.17 52.77
N ARG A 27 -72.21 -0.82 51.66
CA ARG A 27 -72.70 0.49 51.23
C ARG A 27 -71.71 1.66 51.12
N THR A 28 -71.34 1.95 49.89
CA THR A 28 -71.77 3.19 49.22
C THR A 28 -71.42 3.06 47.74
N ALA A 29 -72.48 2.94 46.98
CA ALA A 29 -72.46 3.05 45.55
C ALA A 29 -72.33 4.54 45.14
N ALA A 30 -71.86 4.71 43.91
CA ALA A 30 -71.90 5.95 43.14
C ALA A 30 -70.81 7.03 43.47
N PHE A 31 -69.57 6.75 43.15
CA PHE A 31 -68.59 7.77 42.67
C PHE A 31 -67.34 7.16 42.10
N GLY A 32 -67.41 5.92 41.62
CA GLY A 32 -66.23 5.14 41.17
C GLY A 32 -66.12 4.95 39.64
N THR A 33 -66.99 5.54 38.82
CA THR A 33 -67.05 5.19 37.38
C THR A 33 -66.47 6.25 36.42
N ILE A 34 -65.87 7.31 36.92
CA ILE A 34 -65.29 8.35 36.06
C ILE A 34 -63.74 8.43 36.15
N VAL A 35 -63.14 7.74 37.12
CA VAL A 35 -61.67 7.71 37.26
C VAL A 35 -60.99 6.52 36.52
N ALA A 36 -61.76 5.51 36.13
CA ALA A 36 -61.23 4.32 35.46
C ALA A 36 -61.14 4.42 33.93
N LEU A 37 -61.63 5.51 33.31
CA LEU A 37 -61.44 5.75 31.86
C LEU A 37 -60.33 6.76 31.53
N GLY A 38 -59.71 7.37 32.53
CA GLY A 38 -58.57 8.33 32.33
C GLY A 38 -57.20 7.71 32.36
N SER A 39 -57.03 6.46 32.78
CA SER A 39 -55.71 5.78 32.92
C SER A 39 -55.37 4.82 31.80
N MET A 40 -56.16 4.74 30.74
CA MET A 40 -55.82 3.93 29.55
C MET A 40 -55.29 4.73 28.35
N LEU A 41 -54.99 6.04 28.51
CA LEU A 41 -54.43 6.87 27.45
C LEU A 41 -52.98 7.29 27.69
N SER A 42 -52.34 6.81 28.78
CA SER A 42 -50.92 7.08 29.01
C SER A 42 -49.98 5.90 28.71
N SER A 43 -50.48 4.84 28.07
CA SER A 43 -49.67 3.66 27.75
C SER A 43 -49.13 3.63 26.32
N CYS A 44 -49.23 4.71 25.57
CA CYS A 44 -48.70 4.76 24.21
C CYS A 44 -47.44 5.67 24.09
N HIS A 45 -46.90 6.19 25.19
CA HIS A 45 -45.72 7.01 25.12
C HIS A 45 -44.39 6.21 25.36
N ASP A 46 -44.46 5.04 26.01
CA ASP A 46 -43.30 4.20 26.28
C ASP A 46 -43.02 3.12 25.22
N LEU A 47 -43.90 3.01 24.19
CA LEU A 47 -43.73 2.04 23.11
C LEU A 47 -43.05 2.64 21.85
N MET A 48 -42.62 3.89 21.89
CA MET A 48 -41.89 4.53 20.77
C MET A 48 -40.51 5.01 21.14
N HIS A 49 -39.98 4.62 22.29
CA HIS A 49 -38.55 4.70 22.60
C HIS A 49 -37.98 3.28 22.68
N ASP A 50 -38.15 2.51 21.62
CA ASP A 50 -37.10 1.59 21.28
C ASP A 50 -35.92 2.48 20.93
N ASP A 51 -34.90 2.50 21.76
CA ASP A 51 -33.55 2.86 21.37
C ASP A 51 -33.13 1.85 20.30
N LEU A 52 -33.65 2.04 19.09
CA LEU A 52 -33.13 1.36 17.92
C LEU A 52 -31.65 1.72 17.89
N PRO A 53 -30.76 0.74 17.86
CA PRO A 53 -29.35 1.04 17.71
C PRO A 53 -29.21 2.03 16.55
N PRO A 54 -28.38 3.05 16.65
CA PRO A 54 -28.21 4.02 15.59
C PRO A 54 -28.02 3.25 14.29
N CYS A 55 -28.86 3.55 13.30
CA CYS A 55 -28.82 2.86 12.03
C CYS A 55 -27.39 2.91 11.50
N ASP A 56 -26.84 1.74 11.20
CA ASP A 56 -25.48 1.55 10.78
C ASP A 56 -25.28 2.27 9.43
N MET A 57 -24.51 3.35 9.43
CA MET A 57 -24.25 4.22 8.26
C MET A 57 -22.74 4.36 8.07
N GLY A 58 -22.31 4.63 6.84
CA GLY A 58 -20.91 4.86 6.52
C GLY A 58 -20.41 3.94 5.42
N VAL A 59 -19.10 3.74 5.39
CA VAL A 59 -18.42 2.96 4.35
C VAL A 59 -17.60 1.84 4.99
N ASP A 60 -17.75 0.62 4.47
CA ASP A 60 -16.79 -0.47 4.64
C ASP A 60 -15.81 -0.42 3.47
N LEU A 61 -14.60 0.04 3.73
CA LEU A 61 -13.57 0.24 2.73
C LEU A 61 -12.63 -0.96 2.69
N GLN A 62 -12.61 -1.65 1.55
CA GLN A 62 -11.68 -2.74 1.27
C GLN A 62 -10.50 -2.24 0.43
N PHE A 63 -9.37 -2.92 0.53
CA PHE A 63 -8.18 -2.59 -0.23
C PHE A 63 -7.71 -3.79 -1.04
N LYS A 64 -7.15 -3.52 -2.23
CA LYS A 64 -6.53 -4.52 -3.08
C LYS A 64 -5.22 -4.00 -3.65
N TYR A 65 -4.24 -4.89 -3.78
CA TYR A 65 -3.05 -4.65 -4.57
C TYR A 65 -3.04 -5.62 -5.75
N ASP A 66 -3.99 -5.44 -6.67
CA ASP A 66 -4.17 -6.22 -7.90
C ASP A 66 -3.67 -5.49 -9.16
N TYR A 67 -3.26 -4.23 -9.01
CA TYR A 67 -2.62 -3.44 -10.07
C TYR A 67 -1.13 -3.77 -10.16
N ASN A 68 -0.85 -5.02 -10.55
CA ASN A 68 0.48 -5.58 -10.76
C ASN A 68 0.50 -6.50 -11.99
N VAL A 69 1.70 -6.89 -12.46
CA VAL A 69 1.84 -7.74 -13.66
C VAL A 69 1.37 -9.18 -13.43
N GLN A 70 1.36 -9.67 -12.20
CA GLN A 70 0.83 -10.98 -11.82
C GLN A 70 -0.69 -11.00 -11.82
N ARG A 71 -1.37 -9.84 -11.77
CA ARG A 71 -2.82 -9.69 -11.68
C ARG A 71 -3.44 -10.45 -10.51
N ALA A 72 -2.69 -10.61 -9.45
CA ALA A 72 -3.10 -11.23 -8.21
C ALA A 72 -3.25 -10.15 -7.13
N ASP A 73 -4.25 -10.30 -6.27
CA ASP A 73 -4.35 -9.45 -5.09
C ASP A 73 -3.27 -9.84 -4.08
N MET A 74 -2.32 -8.95 -3.86
CA MET A 74 -1.18 -9.14 -2.99
C MET A 74 -1.25 -8.23 -1.76
N PHE A 75 -2.40 -7.63 -1.48
CA PHE A 75 -2.55 -6.66 -0.38
C PHE A 75 -2.17 -7.26 0.97
N ASN A 76 -2.77 -8.40 1.33
CA ASN A 76 -2.57 -9.01 2.65
C ASN A 76 -1.14 -9.49 2.88
N ASP A 77 -0.38 -9.77 1.81
CA ASP A 77 1.01 -10.25 1.89
C ASP A 77 2.01 -9.10 2.01
N HIS A 78 1.71 -7.93 1.43
CA HIS A 78 2.69 -6.86 1.27
C HIS A 78 2.41 -5.63 2.13
N VAL A 79 1.13 -5.32 2.44
CA VAL A 79 0.75 -4.08 3.12
C VAL A 79 0.62 -4.32 4.61
N GLY A 80 1.32 -3.51 5.40
CA GLY A 80 1.30 -3.55 6.86
C GLY A 80 0.69 -2.32 7.52
N GLY A 81 0.45 -1.24 6.75
CA GLY A 81 -0.18 -0.02 7.24
C GLY A 81 -0.90 0.73 6.12
N VAL A 82 -2.04 1.34 6.43
CA VAL A 82 -2.81 2.19 5.51
C VAL A 82 -3.22 3.48 6.22
N CYS A 83 -3.15 4.60 5.48
CA CYS A 83 -3.64 5.92 5.88
C CYS A 83 -4.70 6.35 4.87
N VAL A 84 -5.93 6.47 5.29
CA VAL A 84 -7.07 6.85 4.44
C VAL A 84 -7.49 8.28 4.74
N PHE A 85 -7.61 9.09 3.71
CA PHE A 85 -8.10 10.46 3.74
C PHE A 85 -9.42 10.53 3.02
N VAL A 86 -10.43 11.07 3.68
CA VAL A 86 -11.80 11.18 3.17
C VAL A 86 -12.09 12.64 2.82
N PHE A 87 -12.53 12.88 1.61
CA PHE A 87 -12.86 14.20 1.09
C PHE A 87 -14.35 14.26 0.71
N ASP A 88 -14.98 15.39 0.98
CA ASP A 88 -16.36 15.66 0.57
C ASP A 88 -16.46 15.89 -0.96
N GLU A 89 -17.67 16.14 -1.44
CA GLU A 89 -17.95 16.42 -2.87
C GLU A 89 -17.22 17.68 -3.37
N GLN A 90 -16.91 18.62 -2.49
CA GLN A 90 -16.15 19.84 -2.79
C GLN A 90 -14.63 19.61 -2.77
N GLY A 91 -14.18 18.39 -2.40
CA GLY A 91 -12.79 18.04 -2.28
C GLY A 91 -12.11 18.50 -1.00
N ASN A 92 -12.87 18.84 0.05
CA ASN A 92 -12.32 19.23 1.35
C ASN A 92 -12.15 18.01 2.26
N LEU A 93 -11.04 17.96 3.02
CA LEU A 93 -10.78 16.88 3.98
C LEU A 93 -11.82 16.90 5.12
N VAL A 94 -12.55 15.78 5.28
CA VAL A 94 -13.55 15.61 6.34
C VAL A 94 -13.15 14.59 7.38
N ALA A 95 -12.32 13.58 7.02
CA ALA A 95 -11.85 12.59 7.97
C ALA A 95 -10.50 11.99 7.53
N ARG A 96 -9.75 11.49 8.51
CA ARG A 96 -8.60 10.60 8.32
C ARG A 96 -8.75 9.39 9.22
N GLN A 97 -8.48 8.20 8.69
CA GLN A 97 -8.46 6.98 9.46
C GLN A 97 -7.28 6.11 9.03
N ASP A 98 -6.56 5.58 10.02
CA ASP A 98 -5.38 4.77 9.81
C ASP A 98 -5.63 3.36 10.37
N ALA A 99 -5.04 2.34 9.73
CA ALA A 99 -4.99 0.99 10.25
C ALA A 99 -3.62 0.37 9.98
N ALA A 100 -3.15 -0.48 10.90
CA ALA A 100 -1.87 -1.13 10.75
C ALA A 100 -1.84 -2.50 11.43
N ASN A 101 -0.92 -3.34 10.95
CA ASN A 101 -0.53 -4.57 11.60
C ASN A 101 0.46 -4.25 12.73
N GLU A 102 0.09 -4.50 13.98
CA GLU A 102 0.92 -4.22 15.15
C GLU A 102 0.98 -5.43 16.10
N GLY A 103 2.17 -5.91 16.41
CA GLY A 103 2.38 -7.01 17.34
C GLY A 103 1.55 -8.25 17.01
N LYS A 104 0.60 -8.59 17.89
CA LYS A 104 -0.34 -9.72 17.68
C LYS A 104 -1.58 -9.36 16.87
N SER A 105 -1.88 -8.07 16.74
CA SER A 105 -3.01 -7.58 15.94
C SER A 105 -2.56 -7.39 14.50
N GLN A 106 -3.08 -8.20 13.59
CA GLN A 106 -2.69 -8.20 12.18
C GLN A 106 -3.94 -8.07 11.28
N PRO A 107 -4.75 -6.98 11.44
CA PRO A 107 -6.03 -6.89 10.75
C PRO A 107 -5.87 -6.89 9.23
N LEU A 108 -4.82 -6.26 8.69
CA LEU A 108 -4.61 -6.17 7.25
C LEU A 108 -4.19 -7.49 6.59
N LYS A 109 -3.90 -8.53 7.38
CA LYS A 109 -3.66 -9.89 6.87
C LYS A 109 -4.92 -10.72 6.71
N ASP A 110 -6.05 -10.24 7.23
CA ASP A 110 -7.34 -10.90 7.00
C ASP A 110 -7.85 -10.57 5.59
N PRO A 111 -8.08 -11.56 4.72
CA PRO A 111 -8.62 -11.33 3.37
C PRO A 111 -10.01 -10.68 3.35
N ASN A 112 -10.74 -10.75 4.47
CA ASN A 112 -12.05 -10.13 4.62
C ASN A 112 -12.01 -8.78 5.34
N TYR A 113 -10.80 -8.25 5.61
CA TYR A 113 -10.67 -6.97 6.29
C TYR A 113 -11.37 -5.86 5.50
N ALA A 114 -12.21 -5.12 6.21
CA ALA A 114 -12.78 -3.87 5.75
C ALA A 114 -12.61 -2.80 6.84
N MET A 115 -12.13 -1.63 6.46
CA MET A 115 -12.04 -0.48 7.34
C MET A 115 -13.40 0.19 7.41
N ARG A 116 -14.00 0.14 8.59
CA ARG A 116 -15.25 0.87 8.84
C ARG A 116 -14.95 2.36 9.04
N ILE A 117 -15.59 3.21 8.23
CA ILE A 117 -15.53 4.66 8.34
C ILE A 117 -16.96 5.19 8.50
N ASP A 118 -17.24 5.76 9.68
CA ASP A 118 -18.55 6.34 9.99
C ASP A 118 -18.66 7.71 9.32
N LEU A 119 -19.56 7.82 8.36
CA LEU A 119 -19.80 9.03 7.57
C LEU A 119 -21.31 9.33 7.52
N GLN A 120 -21.63 10.61 7.52
CA GLN A 120 -23.00 11.06 7.26
C GLN A 120 -23.37 10.82 5.79
N PRO A 121 -24.66 10.76 5.46
CA PRO A 121 -25.10 10.67 4.08
C PRO A 121 -24.51 11.80 3.22
N GLY A 122 -23.95 11.43 2.06
CA GLY A 122 -23.26 12.37 1.20
C GLY A 122 -22.40 11.66 0.16
N LYS A 123 -21.67 12.44 -0.61
CA LYS A 123 -20.72 11.92 -1.61
C LYS A 123 -19.29 12.20 -1.19
N TYR A 124 -18.46 11.17 -1.23
CA TYR A 124 -17.10 11.22 -0.74
C TYR A 124 -16.11 10.66 -1.76
N ARG A 125 -14.87 11.13 -1.68
CA ARG A 125 -13.73 10.58 -2.39
C ARG A 125 -12.71 10.11 -1.35
N PHE A 126 -12.10 8.94 -1.59
CA PHE A 126 -11.11 8.34 -0.71
C PHE A 126 -9.74 8.35 -1.39
N ALA A 127 -8.74 8.91 -0.72
CA ALA A 127 -7.34 8.79 -1.10
C ALA A 127 -6.61 8.00 -0.02
N THR A 128 -5.78 7.03 -0.45
CA THR A 128 -5.09 6.10 0.45
C THR A 128 -3.61 6.08 0.14
N PHE A 129 -2.80 6.18 1.18
CA PHE A 129 -1.38 5.80 1.15
C PHE A 129 -1.18 4.55 1.98
N ALA A 130 -0.37 3.63 1.49
CA ALA A 130 -0.09 2.39 2.19
C ALA A 130 1.42 2.11 2.22
N PHE A 131 1.85 1.36 3.25
CA PHE A 131 3.23 1.09 3.60
C PHE A 131 3.39 -0.38 4.01
N GLN A 132 4.62 -0.89 4.04
CA GLN A 132 4.90 -2.23 4.55
C GLN A 132 4.67 -2.35 6.07
N LYS A 133 4.62 -1.21 6.77
CA LYS A 133 4.46 -1.09 8.23
C LYS A 133 3.51 0.04 8.56
N LYS A 134 3.21 0.21 9.84
CA LYS A 134 2.57 1.42 10.34
C LYS A 134 3.38 2.66 9.91
N TYR A 135 2.70 3.71 9.51
CA TYR A 135 3.33 4.92 8.95
C TYR A 135 4.35 5.54 9.91
N GLU A 136 4.03 5.67 11.20
CA GLU A 136 4.95 6.22 12.20
C GLU A 136 6.19 5.32 12.40
N GLU A 137 6.03 4.00 12.27
CA GLU A 137 7.15 3.07 12.31
C GLU A 137 8.02 3.21 11.06
N ALA A 138 7.41 3.35 9.88
CA ALA A 138 8.13 3.64 8.64
C ALA A 138 8.97 4.91 8.77
N LEU A 139 8.41 5.99 9.33
CA LEU A 139 9.12 7.25 9.57
C LEU A 139 10.27 7.15 10.57
N SER A 140 10.23 6.20 11.49
CA SER A 140 11.27 6.02 12.53
C SER A 140 12.50 5.25 12.04
N GLN A 141 12.46 4.64 10.85
CA GLN A 141 13.56 3.83 10.31
C GLN A 141 14.71 4.69 9.79
N ALA A 142 15.87 4.10 9.65
CA ALA A 142 17.01 4.76 8.99
C ALA A 142 16.79 4.85 7.47
N GLY A 143 17.46 5.77 6.81
CA GLY A 143 17.35 6.02 5.37
C GLY A 143 16.22 6.98 4.99
N ALA A 144 16.14 7.31 3.71
CA ALA A 144 15.13 8.19 3.15
C ALA A 144 13.73 7.56 3.22
N LYS A 145 12.71 8.37 3.44
CA LYS A 145 11.31 7.98 3.66
C LYS A 145 10.37 8.86 2.85
N PHE A 146 9.16 8.35 2.63
CA PHE A 146 8.08 9.16 2.10
C PHE A 146 7.30 9.82 3.24
N HIS A 147 7.27 11.15 3.23
CA HIS A 147 6.44 11.95 4.11
C HIS A 147 5.12 12.29 3.43
N ILE A 148 4.02 12.02 4.12
CA ILE A 148 2.69 12.42 3.66
C ILE A 148 2.44 13.86 4.13
N GLU A 149 2.34 14.77 3.19
CA GLU A 149 1.88 16.14 3.39
C GLU A 149 0.34 16.11 3.35
N ALA A 150 -0.29 16.06 4.53
CA ALA A 150 -1.74 15.96 4.64
C ALA A 150 -2.35 17.36 4.79
N PRO A 151 -3.49 17.65 4.11
CA PRO A 151 -4.24 18.85 4.35
C PRO A 151 -4.82 18.90 5.78
N ALA A 152 -5.04 20.08 6.32
CA ALA A 152 -5.83 20.27 7.53
C ALA A 152 -7.33 20.01 7.26
N ALA A 153 -8.11 19.77 8.31
CA ALA A 153 -9.56 19.58 8.17
C ALA A 153 -10.20 20.79 7.43
N GLY A 154 -11.01 20.49 6.44
CA GLY A 154 -11.65 21.49 5.57
C GLY A 154 -10.75 22.03 4.44
N GLU A 155 -9.49 21.58 4.33
CA GLU A 155 -8.63 21.95 3.20
C GLU A 155 -8.75 20.99 2.02
N SER A 156 -8.33 21.47 0.83
CA SER A 156 -8.47 20.77 -0.43
C SER A 156 -7.56 19.54 -0.55
N ILE A 157 -8.07 18.49 -1.22
CA ILE A 157 -7.32 17.30 -1.66
C ILE A 157 -6.05 17.65 -2.45
N GLU A 158 -6.02 18.79 -3.14
CA GLU A 158 -4.85 19.29 -3.88
C GLU A 158 -3.60 19.47 -2.99
N LYS A 159 -3.76 19.51 -1.66
CA LYS A 159 -2.67 19.60 -0.70
C LYS A 159 -2.18 18.23 -0.21
N LEU A 160 -2.88 17.16 -0.55
CA LEU A 160 -2.47 15.80 -0.17
C LEU A 160 -1.41 15.26 -1.10
N ARG A 161 -0.22 14.98 -0.59
CA ARG A 161 0.96 14.63 -1.37
C ARG A 161 1.87 13.69 -0.59
N ALA A 162 2.72 12.96 -1.32
CA ALA A 162 3.83 12.21 -0.74
C ALA A 162 5.16 12.78 -1.23
N ARG A 163 6.07 13.06 -0.30
CA ARG A 163 7.40 13.61 -0.61
C ARG A 163 8.50 12.72 -0.08
N LEU A 164 9.41 12.30 -0.95
CA LEU A 164 10.58 11.50 -0.60
C LEU A 164 11.67 12.38 0.03
N ASP A 165 12.27 11.92 1.11
CA ASP A 165 13.43 12.55 1.76
C ASP A 165 14.62 12.65 0.82
N ARG A 166 15.28 13.80 0.85
CA ARG A 166 16.51 14.07 0.11
C ARG A 166 17.39 15.07 0.84
N ASN A 167 18.67 15.00 0.56
CA ASN A 167 19.66 15.97 1.01
C ASN A 167 20.45 16.46 -0.22
N ALA A 168 20.27 17.71 -0.61
CA ALA A 168 20.86 18.30 -1.82
C ALA A 168 20.65 17.41 -3.08
N GLY A 169 19.39 16.99 -3.33
CA GLY A 169 19.02 16.12 -4.43
C GLY A 169 19.40 14.65 -4.27
N LYS A 170 20.10 14.26 -3.20
CA LYS A 170 20.50 12.87 -2.97
C LYS A 170 19.52 12.16 -2.05
N VAL A 171 19.05 10.98 -2.48
CA VAL A 171 18.25 10.06 -1.67
C VAL A 171 19.18 9.17 -0.87
N GLU A 172 19.28 9.42 0.44
CA GLU A 172 20.21 8.70 1.32
C GLU A 172 19.56 7.43 1.88
N ASN A 173 19.92 6.27 1.32
CA ASN A 173 19.34 4.98 1.69
C ASN A 173 19.99 4.31 2.91
N GLN A 174 21.18 4.77 3.34
CA GLN A 174 21.94 4.18 4.46
C GLN A 174 22.15 2.67 4.35
N ALA A 175 22.39 2.15 3.16
CA ALA A 175 22.51 0.73 2.83
C ALA A 175 21.25 -0.12 3.17
N LEU A 176 20.09 0.51 3.22
CA LEU A 176 18.79 -0.13 3.39
C LEU A 176 17.92 0.07 2.14
N PRO A 177 17.04 -0.90 1.82
CA PRO A 177 16.04 -0.71 0.80
C PRO A 177 15.10 0.45 1.18
N LEU A 178 14.64 1.22 0.20
CA LEU A 178 13.63 2.25 0.40
C LEU A 178 12.31 1.59 0.86
N ASP A 179 11.63 2.19 1.83
CA ASP A 179 10.32 1.69 2.24
C ASP A 179 9.32 1.78 1.07
N THR A 180 8.45 0.80 0.98
CA THR A 180 7.53 0.71 -0.15
C THR A 180 6.32 1.61 0.09
N LEU A 181 6.05 2.47 -0.89
CA LEU A 181 4.85 3.30 -0.96
C LEU A 181 3.87 2.70 -1.97
N TRP A 182 2.61 2.61 -1.57
CA TRP A 182 1.47 2.40 -2.45
C TRP A 182 0.52 3.57 -2.32
N GLN A 183 -0.15 3.88 -3.41
CA GLN A 183 -1.18 4.90 -3.46
C GLN A 183 -2.45 4.37 -4.11
N GLY A 184 -3.61 4.80 -3.62
CA GLY A 184 -4.91 4.49 -4.20
C GLY A 184 -5.86 5.68 -4.08
N LEU A 185 -6.67 5.86 -5.11
CA LEU A 185 -7.70 6.88 -5.15
C LEU A 185 -9.01 6.25 -5.62
N SER A 186 -10.14 6.58 -5.00
CA SER A 186 -11.42 6.21 -5.55
C SER A 186 -11.63 6.91 -6.90
N ASN A 187 -11.85 6.14 -7.97
CA ASN A 187 -12.00 6.67 -9.33
C ASN A 187 -13.22 7.59 -9.45
N GLU A 188 -14.27 7.28 -8.70
CA GLU A 188 -15.53 8.01 -8.66
C GLU A 188 -15.85 8.42 -7.23
N THR A 189 -16.79 9.35 -7.08
CA THR A 189 -17.35 9.67 -5.77
C THR A 189 -18.23 8.52 -5.29
N VAL A 190 -18.05 8.16 -4.01
CA VAL A 190 -18.79 7.10 -3.32
C VAL A 190 -19.96 7.74 -2.58
N GLU A 191 -21.18 7.32 -2.89
CA GLU A 191 -22.38 7.82 -2.24
C GLU A 191 -22.67 7.03 -0.96
N VAL A 192 -22.65 7.70 0.18
CA VAL A 192 -23.12 7.16 1.47
C VAL A 192 -24.59 7.53 1.63
N LYS A 193 -25.43 6.52 1.84
CA LYS A 193 -26.89 6.69 1.97
C LYS A 193 -27.34 6.52 3.42
N ASP A 194 -28.51 7.07 3.71
CA ASP A 194 -29.17 6.84 4.99
C ASP A 194 -29.43 5.36 5.24
N PHE A 195 -29.25 4.92 6.47
CA PHE A 195 -29.66 3.60 6.99
C PHE A 195 -29.02 2.40 6.27
N GLN A 196 -27.86 2.58 5.64
CA GLN A 196 -27.14 1.46 5.05
C GLN A 196 -25.62 1.68 5.07
N VAL A 197 -24.90 0.58 5.07
CA VAL A 197 -23.44 0.55 4.88
C VAL A 197 -23.13 0.48 3.39
N THR A 198 -22.30 1.38 2.91
CA THR A 198 -21.78 1.35 1.54
C THR A 198 -20.48 0.55 1.52
N HIS A 199 -20.33 -0.40 0.59
CA HIS A 199 -19.09 -1.14 0.39
C HIS A 199 -18.33 -0.54 -0.79
N HIS A 200 -17.05 -0.25 -0.60
CA HIS A 200 -16.19 0.28 -1.66
C HIS A 200 -14.81 -0.37 -1.60
N THR A 201 -14.18 -0.55 -2.76
CA THR A 201 -12.84 -1.14 -2.87
C THR A 201 -11.87 -0.16 -3.52
N ILE A 202 -10.70 0.05 -2.92
CA ILE A 202 -9.61 0.83 -3.47
C ILE A 202 -8.52 -0.10 -3.98
N SER A 203 -8.21 -0.02 -5.28
CA SER A 203 -7.01 -0.65 -5.86
C SER A 203 -5.80 0.24 -5.63
N LEU A 204 -4.72 -0.35 -5.14
CA LEU A 204 -3.45 0.30 -4.85
C LEU A 204 -2.47 0.12 -6.00
N ILE A 205 -1.72 1.17 -6.30
CA ILE A 205 -0.58 1.19 -7.23
C ILE A 205 0.69 1.30 -6.40
N ARG A 206 1.70 0.49 -6.71
CA ARG A 206 3.00 0.56 -6.05
C ARG A 206 3.89 1.60 -6.72
N ASP A 207 4.28 2.63 -5.97
CA ASP A 207 5.09 3.73 -6.45
C ASP A 207 6.60 3.48 -6.28
N THR A 208 7.00 2.63 -5.35
CA THR A 208 8.41 2.28 -5.16
C THR A 208 8.81 1.14 -6.08
N LYS A 209 9.87 1.34 -6.87
CA LYS A 209 10.42 0.38 -7.83
C LYS A 209 11.75 -0.14 -7.36
N GLN A 210 12.08 -1.38 -7.74
CA GLN A 210 13.35 -2.04 -7.47
C GLN A 210 14.03 -2.41 -8.79
N LEU A 211 15.34 -2.22 -8.86
CA LEU A 211 16.17 -2.64 -9.99
C LEU A 211 17.38 -3.40 -9.48
N THR A 212 17.55 -4.60 -9.99
CA THR A 212 18.79 -5.37 -9.86
C THR A 212 19.57 -5.27 -11.16
N ILE A 213 20.82 -4.81 -11.07
CA ILE A 213 21.75 -4.69 -12.19
C ILE A 213 22.80 -5.79 -12.04
N SER A 214 23.12 -6.48 -13.15
CA SER A 214 24.22 -7.42 -13.24
C SER A 214 25.18 -6.97 -14.35
N LEU A 215 26.47 -6.91 -14.05
CA LEU A 215 27.53 -6.63 -15.02
C LEU A 215 28.36 -7.90 -15.27
N HIS A 216 28.51 -8.25 -16.54
CA HIS A 216 29.29 -9.39 -17.03
C HIS A 216 30.43 -8.89 -17.88
N GLN A 217 31.67 -9.34 -17.63
CA GLN A 217 32.84 -8.97 -18.45
C GLN A 217 33.12 -10.05 -19.47
N LEU A 218 33.08 -9.71 -20.76
CA LEU A 218 33.21 -10.68 -21.86
C LEU A 218 34.65 -11.08 -22.16
N ASP A 219 35.60 -10.15 -22.04
CA ASP A 219 37.00 -10.33 -22.36
C ASP A 219 37.83 -10.80 -21.16
N ASN A 220 37.37 -10.64 -19.95
CA ASN A 220 38.04 -11.04 -18.74
C ASN A 220 37.06 -11.43 -17.60
N PRO A 221 36.26 -12.49 -17.79
CA PRO A 221 35.08 -12.79 -16.99
C PRO A 221 35.35 -12.96 -15.50
N ALA A 222 36.56 -13.39 -15.09
CA ALA A 222 36.89 -13.60 -13.68
C ALA A 222 37.20 -12.29 -12.92
N ASN A 223 37.47 -11.19 -13.60
CA ASN A 223 38.12 -10.01 -12.99
C ASN A 223 37.16 -8.85 -12.62
N ILE A 224 35.89 -8.92 -12.96
CA ILE A 224 34.93 -7.88 -12.61
C ILE A 224 34.62 -7.90 -11.10
N GLN A 225 34.49 -6.70 -10.49
CA GLN A 225 34.17 -6.54 -9.08
C GLN A 225 33.04 -5.48 -8.94
N ALA A 226 32.03 -5.74 -8.14
CA ALA A 226 30.94 -4.81 -7.92
C ALA A 226 31.42 -3.46 -7.35
N ASP A 227 32.45 -3.48 -6.50
CA ASP A 227 33.02 -2.30 -5.87
C ASP A 227 33.82 -1.41 -6.83
N ASP A 228 34.19 -1.92 -8.01
CA ASP A 228 34.87 -1.15 -9.05
C ASP A 228 33.94 -0.18 -9.77
N PHE A 229 32.63 -0.32 -9.58
CA PHE A 229 31.62 0.50 -10.27
C PHE A 229 30.85 1.39 -9.32
N SER A 230 30.40 2.54 -9.82
CA SER A 230 29.38 3.37 -9.22
C SER A 230 28.13 3.35 -10.09
N TYR A 231 26.97 3.25 -9.45
CA TYR A 231 25.68 3.16 -10.10
C TYR A 231 24.81 4.31 -9.63
N GLN A 232 24.10 4.94 -10.55
CA GLN A 232 23.29 6.10 -10.24
C GLN A 232 22.03 6.11 -11.13
N ILE A 233 20.88 6.36 -10.52
CA ILE A 233 19.66 6.71 -11.24
C ILE A 233 19.36 8.18 -10.91
N THR A 234 19.08 9.01 -11.92
CA THR A 234 18.63 10.40 -11.73
C THR A 234 17.22 10.56 -12.29
N ASP A 235 16.34 11.23 -11.55
CA ASP A 235 14.96 11.53 -11.94
C ASP A 235 14.36 12.60 -11.04
N ALA A 236 13.38 13.38 -11.52
CA ALA A 236 12.62 14.35 -10.73
C ALA A 236 11.29 13.78 -10.23
N ASN A 237 11.31 12.60 -9.57
CA ASN A 237 10.15 11.78 -9.25
C ASN A 237 9.86 11.61 -7.74
N GLY A 238 10.42 12.48 -6.91
CA GLY A 238 10.28 12.37 -5.45
C GLY A 238 9.08 13.08 -4.85
N TYR A 239 8.24 13.73 -5.65
CA TYR A 239 7.08 14.47 -5.18
C TYR A 239 5.82 14.04 -5.92
N ILE A 240 4.98 13.26 -5.23
CA ILE A 240 3.83 12.55 -5.81
C ILE A 240 2.55 13.21 -5.29
N ASN A 241 1.64 13.56 -6.20
CA ASN A 241 0.36 14.16 -5.91
C ASN A 241 -0.68 13.11 -5.46
N TYR A 242 -1.82 13.54 -4.92
CA TYR A 242 -2.93 12.67 -4.47
C TYR A 242 -3.49 11.75 -5.56
N ASP A 243 -3.37 12.13 -6.83
CA ASP A 243 -3.83 11.37 -7.99
C ASP A 243 -2.74 10.51 -8.66
N ASN A 244 -1.62 10.35 -7.97
CA ASN A 244 -0.43 9.64 -8.43
C ASN A 244 0.30 10.33 -9.61
N SER A 245 -0.01 11.56 -9.96
CA SER A 245 0.81 12.37 -10.86
C SER A 245 2.08 12.86 -10.16
N LEU A 246 3.14 13.16 -10.92
CA LEU A 246 4.33 13.79 -10.37
C LEU A 246 4.16 15.31 -10.37
N LEU A 247 4.54 15.92 -9.25
CA LEU A 247 4.65 17.36 -9.13
C LEU A 247 6.05 17.82 -9.52
N PRO A 248 6.23 19.08 -9.95
CA PRO A 248 7.55 19.64 -10.19
C PRO A 248 8.46 19.47 -8.97
N ASP A 249 9.65 18.91 -9.18
CA ASP A 249 10.62 18.59 -8.13
C ASP A 249 12.05 18.86 -8.63
N GLU A 250 13.03 18.89 -7.71
CA GLU A 250 14.44 18.84 -8.05
C GLU A 250 14.83 17.46 -8.58
N GLU A 251 15.90 17.39 -9.37
CA GLU A 251 16.46 16.11 -9.79
C GLU A 251 17.03 15.37 -8.57
N LEU A 252 16.58 14.14 -8.39
CA LEU A 252 17.02 13.23 -7.34
C LEU A 252 18.04 12.25 -7.88
N THR A 253 18.98 11.88 -7.02
CA THR A 253 19.98 10.84 -7.26
C THR A 253 19.75 9.66 -6.34
N TYR A 254 19.52 8.48 -6.92
CA TYR A 254 19.42 7.20 -6.24
C TYR A 254 20.69 6.40 -6.43
N THR A 255 21.21 5.79 -5.35
CA THR A 255 22.38 4.93 -5.36
C THR A 255 22.05 3.54 -4.82
N PRO A 256 22.85 2.49 -5.10
CA PRO A 256 22.59 1.16 -4.58
C PRO A 256 22.52 1.14 -3.05
N TYR A 257 21.53 0.42 -2.52
CA TYR A 257 21.53 0.05 -1.10
C TYR A 257 22.35 -1.20 -0.83
N LYS A 258 22.69 -1.98 -1.90
CA LYS A 258 23.50 -3.18 -1.81
C LYS A 258 24.27 -3.43 -3.11
N THR A 259 25.55 -3.81 -2.98
CA THR A 259 26.39 -4.35 -4.06
C THR A 259 26.97 -5.68 -3.62
N TRP A 260 27.16 -6.63 -4.56
CA TRP A 260 27.75 -7.93 -4.26
C TRP A 260 28.28 -8.59 -5.53
N ASN A 261 29.09 -9.64 -5.36
CA ASN A 261 29.54 -10.48 -6.47
C ASN A 261 28.95 -11.89 -6.36
N THR A 262 28.73 -12.53 -7.50
CA THR A 262 28.55 -13.99 -7.61
C THR A 262 29.67 -14.57 -8.45
N GLU A 263 30.12 -15.80 -8.13
CA GLU A 263 31.24 -16.45 -8.76
C GLU A 263 30.84 -17.85 -9.23
N PHE A 264 31.29 -18.19 -10.44
CA PHE A 264 31.32 -19.56 -10.89
C PHE A 264 32.76 -20.08 -10.79
N THR A 265 32.97 -21.14 -10.01
CA THR A 265 34.29 -21.73 -9.74
C THR A 265 34.38 -23.14 -10.26
N THR A 266 35.60 -23.56 -10.69
CA THR A 266 35.86 -24.96 -10.99
C THR A 266 35.86 -25.81 -9.71
N PRO A 267 35.81 -27.17 -9.83
CA PRO A 267 35.94 -28.05 -8.68
C PRO A 267 37.24 -27.83 -7.86
N GLU A 268 38.31 -27.34 -8.51
CA GLU A 268 39.59 -26.99 -7.92
C GLU A 268 39.62 -25.62 -7.24
N GLY A 269 38.51 -24.86 -7.29
CA GLY A 269 38.35 -23.57 -6.63
C GLY A 269 38.85 -22.37 -7.45
N THR A 270 39.12 -22.53 -8.75
CA THR A 270 39.50 -21.40 -9.61
C THR A 270 38.28 -20.68 -10.12
N VAL A 271 38.20 -19.35 -9.91
CA VAL A 271 37.10 -18.50 -10.44
C VAL A 271 37.22 -18.43 -11.96
N GLN A 272 36.19 -18.91 -12.66
CA GLN A 272 36.09 -18.84 -14.12
C GLN A 272 35.29 -17.65 -14.56
N GLU A 273 34.22 -17.30 -13.84
CA GLU A 273 33.34 -16.18 -14.13
C GLU A 273 32.93 -15.50 -12.84
N ARG A 274 32.86 -14.20 -12.87
CA ARG A 274 32.32 -13.38 -11.79
C ARG A 274 31.31 -12.40 -12.39
N THR A 275 30.20 -12.21 -11.68
CA THR A 275 29.19 -11.23 -12.03
C THR A 275 29.13 -10.20 -10.91
N ALA A 276 29.20 -8.92 -11.27
CA ALA A 276 29.05 -7.81 -10.34
C ALA A 276 27.58 -7.37 -10.29
N HIS A 277 27.02 -7.26 -9.10
CA HIS A 277 25.62 -6.91 -8.91
C HIS A 277 25.44 -5.62 -8.11
N ALA A 278 24.36 -4.90 -8.41
CA ALA A 278 23.88 -3.77 -7.63
C ALA A 278 22.37 -3.80 -7.52
N ALA A 279 21.82 -3.50 -6.33
CA ALA A 279 20.39 -3.36 -6.10
C ALA A 279 20.07 -1.91 -5.71
N LEU A 280 19.15 -1.31 -6.44
CA LEU A 280 18.65 0.05 -6.25
C LEU A 280 17.14 0.03 -6.00
N MET A 281 16.67 0.96 -5.20
CA MET A 281 15.25 1.29 -5.13
C MET A 281 15.06 2.77 -5.37
N PHE A 282 13.96 3.12 -6.03
CA PHE A 282 13.64 4.48 -6.45
C PHE A 282 12.13 4.67 -6.52
N SER A 283 11.70 5.91 -6.65
CA SER A 283 10.30 6.29 -6.74
C SER A 283 9.71 5.99 -8.12
N ARG A 284 8.41 6.21 -8.28
CA ARG A 284 7.63 5.97 -9.48
C ARG A 284 8.31 6.51 -10.74
N LEU A 285 8.31 5.72 -11.81
CA LEU A 285 8.78 6.14 -13.14
C LEU A 285 7.63 6.67 -13.98
N VAL A 286 7.85 7.79 -14.62
CA VAL A 286 6.97 8.34 -15.66
C VAL A 286 7.71 8.35 -16.97
N LEU A 287 7.09 7.80 -18.03
CA LEU A 287 7.62 7.86 -19.38
C LEU A 287 7.11 9.13 -20.06
N HIS A 288 8.01 10.06 -20.27
CA HIS A 288 7.73 11.31 -21.00
C HIS A 288 7.73 11.08 -22.52
N PRO A 289 6.97 11.88 -23.28
CA PRO A 289 6.95 11.79 -24.73
C PRO A 289 8.33 12.10 -25.34
N ALA A 290 8.57 11.68 -26.57
CA ALA A 290 9.87 11.88 -27.24
C ALA A 290 10.34 13.34 -27.29
N THR A 291 9.42 14.31 -27.26
CA THR A 291 9.72 15.75 -27.20
C THR A 291 10.22 16.22 -25.85
N GLU A 292 10.08 15.41 -24.79
CA GLU A 292 10.49 15.67 -23.42
C GLU A 292 11.32 14.52 -22.87
N ASN A 293 12.06 13.84 -23.74
CA ASN A 293 12.84 12.66 -23.41
C ASN A 293 13.98 12.93 -22.39
N ASP A 294 14.40 14.17 -22.27
CA ASP A 294 15.35 14.68 -21.29
C ASP A 294 14.80 14.68 -19.85
N LYS A 295 13.48 14.56 -19.69
CA LYS A 295 12.82 14.44 -18.38
C LYS A 295 12.72 13.00 -17.88
N ASN A 296 13.05 12.00 -18.71
CA ASN A 296 13.02 10.60 -18.30
C ASN A 296 14.17 10.27 -17.34
N ALA A 297 13.92 9.32 -16.46
CA ALA A 297 14.94 8.75 -15.58
C ALA A 297 16.15 8.24 -16.37
N ILE A 298 17.35 8.56 -15.91
CA ILE A 298 18.62 8.12 -16.50
C ILE A 298 19.33 7.15 -15.56
N LEU A 299 19.72 5.98 -16.05
CA LEU A 299 20.67 5.11 -15.39
C LEU A 299 22.06 5.38 -15.95
N SER A 300 23.03 5.65 -15.06
CA SER A 300 24.44 5.80 -15.37
C SER A 300 25.29 4.88 -14.50
N ILE A 301 26.31 4.25 -15.11
CA ILE A 301 27.27 3.39 -14.42
C ILE A 301 28.67 3.82 -14.84
N TRP A 302 29.55 4.06 -13.87
CA TRP A 302 30.96 4.44 -14.12
C TRP A 302 31.90 3.38 -13.54
N ASN A 303 32.97 3.11 -14.24
CA ASN A 303 34.12 2.41 -13.70
C ASN A 303 34.95 3.38 -12.84
N LYS A 304 35.02 3.14 -11.53
CA LYS A 304 35.77 4.00 -10.59
C LYS A 304 37.27 4.02 -10.81
N LYS A 305 37.84 2.96 -11.44
CA LYS A 305 39.28 2.85 -11.70
C LYS A 305 39.72 3.66 -12.89
N THR A 306 38.92 3.66 -13.94
CA THR A 306 39.25 4.40 -15.19
C THR A 306 38.59 5.78 -15.25
N GLY A 307 37.50 6.00 -14.48
CA GLY A 307 36.67 7.21 -14.55
C GLY A 307 35.74 7.23 -15.75
N GLU A 308 35.67 6.15 -16.53
CA GLU A 308 34.83 6.06 -17.73
C GLU A 308 33.39 5.75 -17.40
N GLU A 309 32.46 6.37 -18.12
CA GLU A 309 31.04 6.02 -18.08
C GLU A 309 30.80 4.79 -18.95
N VAL A 310 30.56 3.64 -18.32
CA VAL A 310 30.41 2.35 -19.03
C VAL A 310 28.99 2.08 -19.50
N VAL A 311 27.98 2.71 -18.85
CA VAL A 311 26.57 2.63 -19.25
C VAL A 311 25.91 3.97 -19.01
N ARG A 312 25.13 4.42 -20.03
CA ARG A 312 24.17 5.52 -19.89
C ARG A 312 22.94 5.21 -20.73
N ILE A 313 21.78 5.07 -20.08
CA ILE A 313 20.54 4.75 -20.78
C ILE A 313 19.37 5.56 -20.22
N ASN A 314 18.37 5.82 -21.07
CA ASN A 314 17.04 6.25 -20.66
C ASN A 314 16.36 5.06 -19.97
N LEU A 315 16.28 5.10 -18.64
CA LEU A 315 15.80 3.97 -17.84
C LEU A 315 14.31 3.73 -18.06
N ALA A 316 13.48 4.77 -18.07
CA ALA A 316 12.04 4.64 -18.22
C ALA A 316 11.68 4.02 -19.58
N ASP A 317 12.30 4.51 -20.68
CA ASP A 317 12.08 3.94 -22.01
C ASP A 317 12.60 2.50 -22.12
N CYS A 318 13.77 2.23 -21.56
CA CYS A 318 14.36 0.90 -21.54
C CYS A 318 13.44 -0.11 -20.81
N LEU A 319 13.02 0.19 -19.59
CA LEU A 319 12.19 -0.71 -18.80
C LEU A 319 10.80 -0.88 -19.40
N ALA A 320 10.22 0.15 -20.00
CA ALA A 320 8.92 0.08 -20.69
C ALA A 320 8.88 -0.93 -21.84
N GLN A 321 10.04 -1.30 -22.42
CA GLN A 321 10.10 -2.35 -23.43
C GLN A 321 9.74 -3.72 -22.87
N GLY A 322 9.82 -3.90 -21.55
CA GLY A 322 9.40 -5.12 -20.86
C GLY A 322 7.96 -5.51 -21.13
N ARG A 323 7.08 -4.54 -21.49
CA ARG A 323 5.69 -4.82 -21.86
C ARG A 323 5.55 -5.85 -22.99
N GLY A 324 6.55 -5.99 -23.88
CA GLY A 324 6.56 -7.00 -24.93
C GLY A 324 6.51 -8.45 -24.41
N ALA A 325 6.84 -8.70 -23.15
CA ALA A 325 6.62 -10.02 -22.53
C ALA A 325 5.14 -10.29 -22.24
N PHE A 326 4.31 -9.26 -22.23
CA PHE A 326 2.89 -9.28 -21.89
C PHE A 326 2.01 -8.88 -23.08
N GLU A 327 2.38 -9.30 -24.31
CA GLU A 327 1.70 -8.92 -25.56
C GLU A 327 0.19 -9.17 -25.51
N ASN A 328 -0.24 -10.26 -24.89
CA ASN A 328 -1.66 -10.61 -24.75
C ASN A 328 -2.43 -9.66 -23.82
N MET A 329 -1.75 -8.82 -23.03
CA MET A 329 -2.36 -7.90 -22.07
C MET A 329 -2.54 -6.49 -22.63
N ASN A 330 -1.87 -6.15 -23.74
CA ASN A 330 -1.92 -4.84 -24.42
C ASN A 330 -1.64 -3.64 -23.49
N TYR A 331 -0.73 -3.81 -22.52
CA TYR A 331 -0.37 -2.70 -21.63
C TYR A 331 0.25 -1.54 -22.44
N SER A 332 -0.18 -0.32 -22.12
CA SER A 332 0.58 0.86 -22.53
C SER A 332 1.97 0.85 -21.86
N ALA A 333 2.91 1.64 -22.36
CA ALA A 333 4.24 1.74 -21.78
C ALA A 333 4.19 2.21 -20.32
N GLN A 334 3.40 3.24 -20.03
CA GLN A 334 3.22 3.75 -18.69
C GLN A 334 2.49 2.75 -17.77
N GLU A 335 1.42 2.11 -18.27
CA GLU A 335 0.70 1.10 -17.49
C GLU A 335 1.61 -0.06 -17.08
N PHE A 336 2.51 -0.50 -17.97
CA PHE A 336 3.51 -1.51 -17.62
C PHE A 336 4.47 -1.02 -16.53
N LEU A 337 4.98 0.20 -16.63
CA LEU A 337 5.84 0.80 -15.59
C LEU A 337 5.13 0.95 -14.25
N ASP A 338 3.84 1.24 -14.25
CA ASP A 338 3.05 1.35 -13.01
C ASP A 338 2.79 -0.04 -12.39
N ARG A 339 2.55 -1.09 -13.20
CA ARG A 339 2.27 -2.46 -12.74
C ARG A 339 3.50 -3.25 -12.33
N GLU A 340 4.63 -3.09 -13.03
CA GLU A 340 5.89 -3.77 -12.70
C GLU A 340 6.64 -2.99 -11.62
N TYR A 341 7.29 -3.71 -10.72
CA TYR A 341 8.05 -3.11 -9.62
C TYR A 341 9.41 -3.77 -9.37
N ASP A 342 9.71 -4.92 -9.97
CA ASP A 342 10.96 -5.68 -9.78
C ASP A 342 11.64 -5.94 -11.11
N TYR A 343 12.56 -5.05 -11.47
CA TYR A 343 13.26 -5.07 -12.74
C TYR A 343 14.66 -5.69 -12.60
N LYS A 344 15.14 -6.31 -13.70
CA LYS A 344 16.49 -6.88 -13.80
C LYS A 344 17.12 -6.45 -15.11
N LEU A 345 18.32 -5.88 -15.03
CA LEU A 345 19.11 -5.51 -16.19
C LEU A 345 20.48 -6.20 -16.12
N ASP A 346 20.80 -6.97 -17.14
CA ASP A 346 22.11 -7.59 -17.32
C ASP A 346 22.86 -6.84 -18.42
N PHE A 347 24.03 -6.27 -18.12
CA PHE A 347 24.92 -5.61 -19.10
C PHE A 347 26.15 -6.48 -19.34
N PHE A 348 26.53 -6.60 -20.60
CA PHE A 348 27.68 -7.38 -21.04
C PHE A 348 28.74 -6.43 -21.57
N LEU A 349 29.86 -6.32 -20.85
CA LEU A 349 30.93 -5.37 -21.09
C LEU A 349 32.09 -6.01 -21.83
N LYS A 350 32.77 -5.22 -22.69
CA LYS A 350 34.09 -5.54 -23.26
C LYS A 350 34.99 -4.34 -23.03
N GLY A 351 36.03 -4.50 -22.19
CA GLY A 351 36.70 -3.33 -21.61
C GLY A 351 35.71 -2.49 -20.80
N ASP A 352 35.72 -1.18 -20.99
CA ASP A 352 34.82 -0.22 -20.34
C ASP A 352 33.59 0.13 -21.22
N GLN A 353 33.27 -0.69 -22.22
CA GLN A 353 32.12 -0.46 -23.10
C GLN A 353 31.12 -1.61 -23.00
N TRP A 354 29.83 -1.29 -22.83
CA TRP A 354 28.79 -2.32 -22.94
C TRP A 354 28.50 -2.64 -24.41
N GLN A 355 28.31 -3.92 -24.70
CA GLN A 355 28.10 -4.43 -26.05
C GLN A 355 26.64 -4.71 -26.30
N TYR A 356 25.98 -5.27 -25.30
CA TYR A 356 24.54 -5.53 -25.30
C TYR A 356 24.01 -5.62 -23.87
N MET A 357 22.71 -5.50 -23.74
CA MET A 357 22.02 -5.70 -22.47
C MET A 357 20.84 -6.65 -22.63
N GLN A 358 20.43 -7.26 -21.52
CA GLN A 358 19.24 -8.06 -21.41
C GLN A 358 18.33 -7.48 -20.32
N LEU A 359 17.05 -7.33 -20.65
CA LEU A 359 16.01 -7.00 -19.68
C LEU A 359 15.37 -8.30 -19.22
N GLY A 360 15.56 -8.64 -17.94
CA GLY A 360 14.92 -9.78 -17.30
C GLY A 360 13.56 -9.40 -16.77
N ILE A 361 12.55 -10.21 -17.07
CA ILE A 361 11.20 -10.08 -16.57
C ILE A 361 10.82 -11.38 -15.90
N SER A 362 10.36 -11.30 -14.65
CA SER A 362 9.88 -12.46 -13.90
C SER A 362 8.35 -12.49 -13.96
N ILE A 363 7.80 -13.56 -14.53
CA ILE A 363 6.35 -13.81 -14.55
C ILE A 363 6.12 -15.10 -13.76
N LEU A 364 5.71 -14.96 -12.52
CA LEU A 364 5.65 -16.09 -11.59
C LEU A 364 7.03 -16.78 -11.54
N ASP A 365 7.11 -18.08 -11.69
CA ASP A 365 8.39 -18.83 -11.75
C ASP A 365 9.05 -18.84 -13.15
N TRP A 366 8.52 -18.08 -14.12
CA TRP A 366 9.05 -18.02 -15.47
C TRP A 366 9.84 -16.72 -15.67
N SER A 367 11.06 -16.84 -16.25
CA SER A 367 11.84 -15.68 -16.66
C SER A 367 11.86 -15.56 -18.19
N LYS A 368 11.52 -14.38 -18.71
CA LYS A 368 11.67 -14.00 -20.11
C LYS A 368 12.78 -12.96 -20.23
N ARG A 369 13.70 -13.13 -21.20
CA ARG A 369 14.79 -12.19 -21.46
C ARG A 369 14.57 -11.49 -22.79
N ILE A 370 14.68 -10.18 -22.79
CA ILE A 370 14.66 -9.33 -23.98
C ILE A 370 16.09 -8.83 -24.19
N GLN A 371 16.70 -9.20 -25.32
CA GLN A 371 18.07 -8.81 -25.63
C GLN A 371 18.06 -7.57 -26.54
N ARG A 372 18.86 -6.58 -26.20
CA ARG A 372 19.20 -5.45 -27.05
C ARG A 372 20.70 -5.41 -27.31
N ALA A 373 21.07 -5.13 -28.55
CA ALA A 373 22.42 -4.77 -28.92
C ALA A 373 22.45 -3.29 -29.24
N ASP A 374 23.52 -2.61 -28.84
CA ASP A 374 23.78 -1.26 -29.30
C ASP A 374 24.18 -1.35 -30.79
N LEU A 375 23.46 -0.68 -31.67
CA LEU A 375 23.69 -0.63 -33.11
C LEU A 375 24.44 0.62 -33.49
#